data_84b3268c544a0bea8cd5e30727710d5e
#
_entry.id   84b3268c544a0bea8cd5e30727710d5e
#
_cell.length_a   1.000
_cell.length_b   1.000
_cell.length_c   1.000
_cell.angle_alpha   90.00
_cell.angle_beta   90.00
_cell.angle_gamma   90.00
#
_symmetry.space_group_name_H-M   'P 1'
#
loop_
_entity.id
_entity.type
_entity.pdbx_description
1 polymer ?
#
loop_
_entity_poly.entity_id
_entity_poly.type
_entity_poly.pdbx_seq_one_letter_code
_entity_poly.pdbx_strand_id
1 'polypeptide(L)'
;PGAAPLQALCVQHGRAAPPILGLPSAPTARAASAFTPDRTLQNKERIALTGRAPESDLAINHTLQVLHTPGHAANHLCLVLEEDGLLFSGDHILNGSTTVIDPPDGNMADYLDSLDRLDALCAEHSVEFILPAHGHVLGGPINGARSAIAKLKAHRLAREAKVLAAMQALPDGSMEDWVQHAYDDVPPRMWPVAQRSLLAHVERIRSQQPGNN
;
A
#
# COMPACT_ATOMS: atom_id res chain seq x y z
N PRO A 1 4.17 -15.77 -2.16
CA PRO A 1 4.57 -16.91 -3.01
C PRO A 1 6.08 -17.08 -3.14
N GLY A 2 6.89 -15.99 -3.16
CA GLY A 2 8.34 -16.06 -3.37
C GLY A 2 9.18 -16.37 -2.14
N ALA A 3 8.65 -16.22 -0.93
CA ALA A 3 9.44 -16.34 0.31
C ALA A 3 9.96 -17.76 0.56
N ALA A 4 9.08 -18.77 0.49
CA ALA A 4 9.48 -20.17 0.72
C ALA A 4 10.48 -20.68 -0.35
N PRO A 5 10.31 -20.41 -1.67
CA PRO A 5 11.35 -20.71 -2.65
C PRO A 5 12.69 -20.03 -2.37
N LEU A 6 12.70 -18.77 -1.90
CA LEU A 6 13.92 -18.08 -1.54
C LEU A 6 14.61 -18.71 -0.33
N GLN A 7 13.87 -19.09 0.70
CA GLN A 7 14.40 -19.83 1.85
C GLN A 7 15.06 -21.16 1.41
N ALA A 8 14.36 -21.92 0.54
CA ALA A 8 14.87 -23.18 0.00
C ALA A 8 16.17 -22.97 -0.80
N LEU A 9 16.23 -21.90 -1.61
CA LEU A 9 17.44 -21.54 -2.36
C LEU A 9 18.61 -21.21 -1.44
N CYS A 10 18.39 -20.45 -0.37
CA CYS A 10 19.42 -20.15 0.64
C CYS A 10 19.99 -21.43 1.25
N VAL A 11 19.13 -22.38 1.62
CA VAL A 11 19.54 -23.67 2.18
C VAL A 11 20.33 -24.50 1.18
N GLN A 12 19.90 -24.55 -0.09
CA GLN A 12 20.64 -25.23 -1.17
C GLN A 12 22.05 -24.67 -1.37
N HIS A 13 22.27 -23.39 -1.10
CA HIS A 13 23.57 -22.74 -1.14
C HIS A 13 24.32 -22.80 0.21
N GLY A 14 23.95 -23.68 1.12
CA GLY A 14 24.63 -23.92 2.40
C GLY A 14 24.44 -22.78 3.42
N ARG A 15 23.44 -21.93 3.24
CA ARG A 15 23.09 -20.86 4.19
C ARG A 15 21.93 -21.31 5.09
N ALA A 16 21.83 -20.72 6.27
CA ALA A 16 20.62 -20.88 7.09
C ALA A 16 19.40 -20.32 6.35
N ALA A 17 18.23 -20.92 6.55
CA ALA A 17 16.98 -20.37 6.05
C ALA A 17 16.74 -18.99 6.68
N PRO A 18 16.63 -17.90 5.89
CA PRO A 18 16.36 -16.58 6.46
C PRO A 18 14.91 -16.56 7.00
N PRO A 19 14.66 -15.87 8.14
CA PRO A 19 13.31 -15.74 8.66
C PRO A 19 12.46 -14.86 7.73
N ILE A 20 11.18 -15.22 7.60
CA ILE A 20 10.18 -14.39 6.90
C ILE A 20 9.62 -13.39 7.92
N LEU A 21 9.78 -12.11 7.64
CA LEU A 21 9.32 -11.03 8.51
C LEU A 21 8.06 -10.39 7.93
N GLY A 22 7.13 -9.95 8.79
CA GLY A 22 5.92 -9.27 8.34
C GLY A 22 4.87 -9.13 9.42
N LEU A 23 3.65 -8.80 9.02
CA LEU A 23 2.47 -8.87 9.88
C LEU A 23 1.61 -10.07 9.45
N PRO A 24 1.05 -10.83 10.40
CA PRO A 24 0.12 -11.89 10.07
C PRO A 24 -1.13 -11.32 9.39
N SER A 25 -1.76 -12.11 8.54
CA SER A 25 -3.04 -11.74 7.93
C SER A 25 -4.09 -11.45 8.99
N ALA A 26 -4.88 -10.41 8.76
CA ALA A 26 -6.05 -10.12 9.59
C ALA A 26 -7.14 -11.19 9.37
N PRO A 27 -8.11 -11.32 10.30
CA PRO A 27 -9.26 -12.21 10.12
C PRO A 27 -10.11 -11.88 8.88
N THR A 28 -10.03 -10.64 8.40
CA THR A 28 -10.71 -10.13 7.21
C THR A 28 -10.04 -10.53 5.91
N ALA A 29 -8.79 -11.02 5.96
CA ALA A 29 -8.04 -11.41 4.78
C ALA A 29 -8.68 -12.60 4.07
N ARG A 30 -8.57 -12.64 2.75
CA ARG A 30 -9.03 -13.78 1.95
C ARG A 30 -8.21 -15.02 2.29
N ALA A 31 -8.85 -16.17 2.38
CA ALA A 31 -8.18 -17.43 2.71
C ALA A 31 -7.00 -17.74 1.77
N ALA A 32 -7.12 -17.40 0.48
CA ALA A 32 -6.06 -17.58 -0.50
C ALA A 32 -4.84 -16.64 -0.29
N SER A 33 -5.00 -15.61 0.53
CA SER A 33 -3.95 -14.63 0.87
C SER A 33 -3.45 -14.81 2.31
N ALA A 34 -3.81 -15.91 2.97
CA ALA A 34 -3.36 -16.18 4.33
C ALA A 34 -1.83 -16.20 4.41
N PHE A 35 -1.29 -15.44 5.35
CA PHE A 35 0.14 -15.29 5.58
C PHE A 35 0.45 -15.27 7.07
N THR A 36 1.44 -16.05 7.45
CA THR A 36 1.98 -16.07 8.81
C THR A 36 3.49 -15.90 8.72
N PRO A 37 4.06 -14.82 9.27
CA PRO A 37 5.50 -14.62 9.30
C PRO A 37 6.16 -15.48 10.37
N ASP A 38 7.46 -15.76 10.20
CA ASP A 38 8.29 -16.38 11.25
C ASP A 38 8.52 -15.39 12.41
N ARG A 39 8.58 -14.09 12.12
CA ARG A 39 8.67 -13.02 13.11
C ARG A 39 7.76 -11.85 12.74
N THR A 40 6.91 -11.46 13.65
CA THR A 40 6.05 -10.28 13.50
C THR A 40 6.86 -9.00 13.67
N LEU A 41 6.70 -8.08 12.71
CA LEU A 41 7.28 -6.75 12.76
C LEU A 41 6.41 -5.80 13.56
N GLN A 42 7.04 -4.79 14.17
CA GLN A 42 6.34 -3.72 14.87
C GLN A 42 6.33 -2.44 14.02
N ASN A 43 5.25 -1.65 14.15
CA ASN A 43 5.21 -0.33 13.52
C ASN A 43 6.36 0.54 14.08
N LYS A 44 7.10 1.23 13.20
CA LYS A 44 8.29 2.02 13.49
C LYS A 44 9.52 1.21 13.95
N GLU A 45 9.47 -0.11 13.85
CA GLU A 45 10.64 -0.95 14.09
C GLU A 45 11.75 -0.61 13.09
N ARG A 46 13.01 -0.57 13.55
CA ARG A 46 14.19 -0.37 12.73
C ARG A 46 14.99 -1.66 12.64
N ILE A 47 15.21 -2.14 11.44
CA ILE A 47 15.93 -3.38 11.15
C ILE A 47 17.29 -3.02 10.57
N ALA A 48 18.34 -3.34 11.31
CA ALA A 48 19.70 -3.15 10.81
C ALA A 48 20.04 -4.22 9.75
N LEU A 49 20.50 -3.76 8.61
CA LEU A 49 21.05 -4.57 7.53
C LEU A 49 22.55 -4.39 7.53
N THR A 50 23.28 -5.39 7.99
CA THR A 50 24.76 -5.36 8.06
C THR A 50 25.35 -6.43 7.17
N GLY A 51 26.44 -6.11 6.49
CA GLY A 51 27.10 -7.06 5.60
C GLY A 51 28.36 -6.50 4.99
N ARG A 52 28.90 -7.22 4.03
CA ARG A 52 29.99 -6.78 3.17
C ARG A 52 29.62 -6.95 1.72
N ALA A 53 29.98 -6.01 0.88
CA ALA A 53 29.76 -6.12 -0.54
C ALA A 53 30.60 -7.29 -1.10
N PRO A 54 30.01 -8.17 -1.95
CA PRO A 54 30.68 -9.40 -2.41
C PRO A 54 32.01 -9.17 -3.14
N GLU A 55 32.18 -8.02 -3.78
CA GLU A 55 33.33 -7.69 -4.63
C GLU A 55 34.23 -6.61 -4.03
N SER A 56 33.93 -6.15 -2.85
CA SER A 56 34.73 -5.15 -2.12
C SER A 56 34.62 -5.38 -0.63
N ASP A 57 35.66 -5.03 0.13
CA ASP A 57 35.65 -5.11 1.61
C ASP A 57 34.78 -4.01 2.24
N LEU A 58 33.95 -3.34 1.44
CA LEU A 58 33.11 -2.25 1.91
C LEU A 58 32.03 -2.78 2.86
N ALA A 59 31.99 -2.25 4.06
CA ALA A 59 30.92 -2.56 5.00
C ALA A 59 29.59 -1.96 4.51
N ILE A 60 28.54 -2.78 4.50
CA ILE A 60 27.18 -2.35 4.24
C ILE A 60 26.51 -2.17 5.61
N ASN A 61 26.05 -0.97 5.89
CA ASN A 61 25.25 -0.64 7.08
C ASN A 61 24.07 0.19 6.65
N HIS A 62 22.92 -0.46 6.55
CA HIS A 62 21.66 0.18 6.18
C HIS A 62 20.60 -0.09 7.24
N THR A 63 19.61 0.77 7.32
CA THR A 63 18.48 0.66 8.24
C THR A 63 17.18 0.65 7.46
N LEU A 64 16.38 -0.40 7.64
CA LEU A 64 14.98 -0.42 7.18
C LEU A 64 14.08 -0.01 8.33
N GLN A 65 13.37 1.10 8.18
CA GLN A 65 12.28 1.47 9.09
C GLN A 65 10.96 0.93 8.58
N VAL A 66 10.24 0.25 9.45
CA VAL A 66 8.94 -0.36 9.18
C VAL A 66 7.82 0.66 9.43
N LEU A 67 6.90 0.84 8.50
CA LEU A 67 5.66 1.56 8.72
C LEU A 67 4.47 0.64 8.43
N HIS A 68 3.59 0.44 9.41
CA HIS A 68 2.31 -0.23 9.19
C HIS A 68 1.39 0.70 8.40
N THR A 69 0.97 0.27 7.22
CA THR A 69 0.20 1.07 6.26
C THR A 69 -1.07 0.32 5.84
N PRO A 70 -2.05 0.14 6.76
CA PRO A 70 -3.31 -0.50 6.40
C PRO A 70 -4.05 0.31 5.35
N GLY A 71 -4.96 -0.36 4.65
CA GLY A 71 -5.86 0.26 3.67
C GLY A 71 -6.00 -0.53 2.38
N HIS A 72 -4.90 -0.96 1.74
CA HIS A 72 -4.97 -1.98 0.67
C HIS A 72 -5.24 -3.37 1.27
N ALA A 73 -4.51 -3.71 2.31
CA ALA A 73 -4.73 -4.85 3.17
C ALA A 73 -4.48 -4.42 4.62
N ALA A 74 -5.17 -5.04 5.58
CA ALA A 74 -5.06 -4.67 6.99
C ALA A 74 -3.65 -4.90 7.57
N ASN A 75 -2.89 -5.85 7.02
CA ASN A 75 -1.52 -6.18 7.43
C ASN A 75 -0.44 -5.59 6.53
N HIS A 76 -0.76 -4.60 5.70
CA HIS A 76 0.21 -4.02 4.77
C HIS A 76 1.31 -3.25 5.49
N LEU A 77 2.54 -3.39 4.99
CA LEU A 77 3.73 -2.68 5.46
C LEU A 77 4.40 -1.95 4.29
N CYS A 78 4.88 -0.74 4.57
CA CYS A 78 5.90 -0.07 3.78
C CYS A 78 7.23 -0.05 4.54
N LEU A 79 8.34 0.05 3.82
CA LEU A 79 9.68 0.07 4.41
C LEU A 79 10.45 1.26 3.85
N VAL A 80 11.11 2.03 4.72
CA VAL A 80 12.06 3.08 4.29
C VAL A 80 13.47 2.58 4.49
N LEU A 81 14.29 2.63 3.45
CA LEU A 81 15.74 2.49 3.53
C LEU A 81 16.30 3.89 3.81
N GLU A 82 16.68 4.11 5.08
CA GLU A 82 16.93 5.46 5.60
C GLU A 82 18.10 6.15 4.93
N GLU A 83 19.23 5.43 4.75
CA GLU A 83 20.47 5.97 4.24
C GLU A 83 20.42 6.35 2.75
N ASP A 84 19.55 5.67 1.98
CA ASP A 84 19.42 5.90 0.54
C ASP A 84 18.16 6.73 0.17
N GLY A 85 17.34 7.10 1.16
CA GLY A 85 16.11 7.84 0.91
C GLY A 85 15.13 7.11 -0.03
N LEU A 86 14.96 5.80 0.16
CA LEU A 86 14.11 4.95 -0.67
C LEU A 86 12.91 4.42 0.12
N LEU A 87 11.72 4.49 -0.48
CA LEU A 87 10.50 3.90 0.07
C LEU A 87 10.09 2.66 -0.74
N PHE A 88 10.09 1.50 -0.12
CA PHE A 88 9.43 0.30 -0.64
C PHE A 88 7.96 0.35 -0.26
N SER A 89 7.09 0.64 -1.21
CA SER A 89 5.67 0.89 -0.94
C SER A 89 4.77 -0.34 -1.07
N GLY A 90 5.31 -1.48 -1.50
CA GLY A 90 4.47 -2.66 -1.78
C GLY A 90 3.32 -2.31 -2.75
N ASP A 91 2.12 -2.77 -2.41
CA ASP A 91 0.89 -2.47 -3.16
C ASP A 91 0.15 -1.23 -2.65
N HIS A 92 0.70 -0.49 -1.67
CA HIS A 92 0.05 0.72 -1.17
C HIS A 92 0.13 1.88 -2.18
N ILE A 93 1.28 2.04 -2.84
CA ILE A 93 1.49 3.03 -3.90
C ILE A 93 2.02 2.29 -5.12
N LEU A 94 1.30 2.37 -6.23
CA LEU A 94 1.64 1.75 -7.51
C LEU A 94 1.91 2.83 -8.57
N ASN A 95 2.62 2.43 -9.64
CA ASN A 95 2.80 3.26 -10.84
C ASN A 95 2.22 2.54 -12.06
N GLY A 96 1.48 3.27 -12.89
CA GLY A 96 0.81 2.72 -14.08
C GLY A 96 -0.53 2.03 -13.79
N SER A 97 -0.90 1.87 -12.51
CA SER A 97 -2.20 1.37 -12.09
C SER A 97 -2.59 1.99 -10.75
N THR A 98 -3.87 1.90 -10.41
CA THR A 98 -4.40 2.37 -9.13
C THR A 98 -4.59 1.17 -8.20
N THR A 99 -4.06 1.25 -6.98
CA THR A 99 -4.25 0.23 -5.95
C THR A 99 -5.73 -0.04 -5.71
N VAL A 100 -6.14 -1.28 -5.72
CA VAL A 100 -7.52 -1.67 -5.37
C VAL A 100 -7.67 -1.68 -3.86
N ILE A 101 -8.70 -1.02 -3.35
CA ILE A 101 -9.10 -1.08 -1.95
C ILE A 101 -10.36 -1.93 -1.90
N ASP A 102 -10.26 -3.11 -1.27
CA ASP A 102 -11.29 -4.15 -1.37
C ASP A 102 -11.77 -4.58 0.03
N PRO A 103 -12.88 -4.00 0.52
CA PRO A 103 -13.45 -4.42 1.80
C PRO A 103 -13.82 -5.92 1.83
N PRO A 104 -13.77 -6.59 3.00
CA PRO A 104 -13.56 -6.02 4.34
C PRO A 104 -12.08 -5.88 4.75
N ASP A 105 -11.11 -6.42 4.02
CA ASP A 105 -9.70 -6.33 4.37
C ASP A 105 -9.11 -4.95 4.00
N GLY A 106 -9.54 -4.39 2.86
CA GLY A 106 -9.21 -3.03 2.45
C GLY A 106 -10.13 -1.99 3.09
N ASN A 107 -9.57 -0.82 3.44
CA ASN A 107 -10.32 0.30 4.02
C ASN A 107 -9.80 1.64 3.48
N MET A 108 -10.72 2.48 2.95
CA MET A 108 -10.34 3.74 2.31
C MET A 108 -9.90 4.81 3.31
N ALA A 109 -10.46 4.83 4.52
CA ALA A 109 -10.04 5.77 5.56
C ALA A 109 -8.62 5.46 6.02
N ASP A 110 -8.33 4.21 6.34
CA ASP A 110 -6.99 3.75 6.71
C ASP A 110 -5.97 3.98 5.59
N TYR A 111 -6.40 3.79 4.33
CA TYR A 111 -5.55 4.03 3.16
C TYR A 111 -5.10 5.49 3.06
N LEU A 112 -6.04 6.43 3.19
CA LEU A 112 -5.75 7.86 3.13
C LEU A 112 -4.91 8.33 4.32
N ASP A 113 -5.18 7.82 5.52
CA ASP A 113 -4.37 8.07 6.72
C ASP A 113 -2.95 7.51 6.57
N SER A 114 -2.81 6.33 5.97
CA SER A 114 -1.50 5.75 5.68
C SER A 114 -0.70 6.59 4.67
N LEU A 115 -1.35 7.20 3.67
CA LEU A 115 -0.68 8.14 2.75
C LEU A 115 -0.15 9.37 3.50
N ASP A 116 -0.91 9.92 4.47
CA ASP A 116 -0.44 11.06 5.27
C ASP A 116 0.77 10.69 6.13
N ARG A 117 0.74 9.50 6.75
CA ARG A 117 1.87 9.00 7.52
C ARG A 117 3.10 8.73 6.66
N LEU A 118 2.91 8.23 5.43
CA LEU A 118 3.98 8.04 4.46
C LEU A 118 4.58 9.37 4.01
N ASP A 119 3.77 10.40 3.75
CA ASP A 119 4.27 11.74 3.42
C ASP A 119 5.15 12.31 4.53
N ALA A 120 4.69 12.19 5.79
CA ALA A 120 5.46 12.64 6.96
C ALA A 120 6.79 11.86 7.10
N LEU A 121 6.78 10.54 6.92
CA LEU A 121 7.98 9.70 6.98
C LEU A 121 8.96 10.03 5.84
N CYS A 122 8.44 10.27 4.63
CA CYS A 122 9.26 10.71 3.49
C CYS A 122 9.93 12.07 3.74
N ALA A 123 9.25 12.98 4.46
CA ALA A 123 9.86 14.26 4.86
C ALA A 123 10.96 14.07 5.90
N GLU A 124 10.73 13.20 6.89
CA GLU A 124 11.69 12.89 7.97
C GLU A 124 13.00 12.29 7.43
N HIS A 125 12.92 11.35 6.49
CA HIS A 125 14.07 10.65 5.93
C HIS A 125 14.51 11.18 4.57
N SER A 126 14.02 12.34 4.13
CA SER A 126 14.35 12.93 2.82
C SER A 126 14.20 11.95 1.66
N VAL A 127 13.13 11.14 1.68
CA VAL A 127 12.87 10.12 0.65
C VAL A 127 12.61 10.78 -0.70
N GLU A 128 13.38 10.38 -1.71
CA GLU A 128 13.28 10.89 -3.08
C GLU A 128 12.52 9.95 -4.00
N PHE A 129 12.66 8.64 -3.80
CA PHE A 129 12.11 7.63 -4.70
C PHE A 129 11.22 6.62 -3.98
N ILE A 130 10.16 6.20 -4.68
CA ILE A 130 9.26 5.12 -4.26
C ILE A 130 9.44 3.94 -5.19
N LEU A 131 9.68 2.76 -4.61
CA LEU A 131 9.81 1.49 -5.29
C LEU A 131 8.54 0.66 -5.04
N PRO A 132 7.59 0.66 -5.99
CA PRO A 132 6.34 -0.09 -5.86
C PRO A 132 6.53 -1.58 -6.16
N ALA A 133 5.58 -2.42 -5.70
CA ALA A 133 5.56 -3.84 -6.08
C ALA A 133 5.22 -4.05 -7.56
N HIS A 134 4.48 -3.13 -8.17
CA HIS A 134 4.10 -3.15 -9.58
C HIS A 134 4.28 -1.79 -10.24
N GLY A 135 4.71 -1.81 -11.51
CA GLY A 135 4.96 -0.62 -12.32
C GLY A 135 6.41 -0.15 -12.25
N HIS A 136 6.61 1.16 -12.42
CA HIS A 136 7.94 1.77 -12.46
C HIS A 136 8.20 2.57 -11.18
N VAL A 137 9.46 2.86 -10.91
CA VAL A 137 9.89 3.75 -9.82
C VAL A 137 9.18 5.11 -9.96
N LEU A 138 8.68 5.63 -8.85
CA LEU A 138 8.08 6.96 -8.72
C LEU A 138 9.04 7.90 -7.99
N GLY A 139 8.84 9.18 -8.18
CA GLY A 139 9.61 10.18 -7.47
C GLY A 139 10.70 10.80 -8.33
N GLY A 140 11.73 11.29 -7.69
CA GLY A 140 12.86 12.03 -8.24
C GLY A 140 13.42 12.99 -7.21
N PRO A 141 14.54 13.66 -7.49
CA PRO A 141 15.14 14.63 -6.58
C PRO A 141 14.14 15.76 -6.27
N ILE A 142 14.33 16.37 -5.11
CA ILE A 142 13.53 17.53 -4.63
C ILE A 142 12.05 17.15 -4.40
N ASN A 143 11.78 16.37 -3.34
CA ASN A 143 10.42 15.98 -2.89
C ASN A 143 9.61 15.16 -3.92
N GLY A 144 10.26 14.43 -4.83
CA GLY A 144 9.57 13.66 -5.85
C GLY A 144 8.63 12.60 -5.28
N ALA A 145 9.04 11.88 -4.24
CA ALA A 145 8.22 10.90 -3.54
C ALA A 145 6.97 11.54 -2.90
N ARG A 146 7.15 12.64 -2.18
CA ARG A 146 6.05 13.38 -1.55
C ARG A 146 5.06 13.95 -2.58
N SER A 147 5.58 14.45 -3.70
CA SER A 147 4.73 14.92 -4.82
C SER A 147 3.89 13.77 -5.39
N ALA A 148 4.46 12.56 -5.53
CA ALA A 148 3.72 11.39 -5.99
C ALA A 148 2.62 10.97 -4.99
N ILE A 149 2.91 10.97 -3.69
CA ILE A 149 1.94 10.68 -2.62
C ILE A 149 0.80 11.71 -2.65
N ALA A 150 1.11 13.00 -2.72
CA ALA A 150 0.11 14.07 -2.77
C ALA A 150 -0.81 13.94 -3.99
N LYS A 151 -0.26 13.65 -5.17
CA LYS A 151 -1.03 13.42 -6.41
C LYS A 151 -1.95 12.21 -6.26
N LEU A 152 -1.46 11.11 -5.68
CA LEU A 152 -2.26 9.91 -5.45
C LEU A 152 -3.41 10.19 -4.48
N LYS A 153 -3.16 10.88 -3.37
CA LYS A 153 -4.20 11.28 -2.42
C LYS A 153 -5.24 12.18 -3.07
N ALA A 154 -4.82 13.19 -3.82
CA ALA A 154 -5.73 14.07 -4.55
C ALA A 154 -6.61 13.29 -5.55
N HIS A 155 -6.04 12.33 -6.28
CA HIS A 155 -6.78 11.45 -7.18
C HIS A 155 -7.85 10.64 -6.42
N ARG A 156 -7.54 10.08 -5.24
CA ARG A 156 -8.50 9.35 -4.42
C ARG A 156 -9.65 10.22 -3.93
N LEU A 157 -9.34 11.42 -3.43
CA LEU A 157 -10.36 12.38 -2.98
C LEU A 157 -11.24 12.88 -4.13
N ALA A 158 -10.66 13.12 -5.31
CA ALA A 158 -11.44 13.47 -6.51
C ALA A 158 -12.39 12.33 -6.91
N ARG A 159 -11.93 11.07 -6.82
CA ARG A 159 -12.79 9.89 -7.07
C ARG A 159 -13.92 9.83 -6.04
N GLU A 160 -13.63 10.04 -4.77
CA GLU A 160 -14.64 10.06 -3.71
C GLU A 160 -15.71 11.13 -3.94
N ALA A 161 -15.33 12.31 -4.40
CA ALA A 161 -16.29 13.35 -4.77
C ALA A 161 -17.22 12.90 -5.91
N LYS A 162 -16.72 12.19 -6.93
CA LYS A 162 -17.55 11.60 -8.00
C LYS A 162 -18.49 10.52 -7.43
N VAL A 163 -18.02 9.68 -6.50
CA VAL A 163 -18.87 8.67 -5.84
C VAL A 163 -19.99 9.33 -5.05
N LEU A 164 -19.68 10.35 -4.25
CA LEU A 164 -20.69 11.10 -3.50
C LEU A 164 -21.73 11.74 -4.43
N ALA A 165 -21.30 12.34 -5.53
CA ALA A 165 -22.21 12.93 -6.52
C ALA A 165 -23.11 11.87 -7.16
N ALA A 166 -22.59 10.68 -7.48
CA ALA A 166 -23.38 9.58 -8.02
C ALA A 166 -24.43 9.08 -7.01
N MET A 167 -24.06 8.93 -5.74
CA MET A 167 -24.97 8.55 -4.65
C MET A 167 -26.08 9.60 -4.43
N GLN A 168 -25.77 10.89 -4.56
CA GLN A 168 -26.75 11.97 -4.44
C GLN A 168 -27.69 12.04 -5.65
N ALA A 169 -27.19 11.80 -6.85
CA ALA A 169 -27.99 11.79 -8.06
C ALA A 169 -28.91 10.57 -8.16
N LEU A 170 -28.50 9.45 -7.60
CA LEU A 170 -29.21 8.16 -7.60
C LEU A 170 -29.25 7.60 -6.17
N PRO A 171 -30.10 8.16 -5.27
CA PRO A 171 -30.14 7.74 -3.86
C PRO A 171 -30.48 6.26 -3.67
N ASP A 172 -31.33 5.70 -4.52
CA ASP A 172 -31.73 4.29 -4.51
C ASP A 172 -30.94 3.46 -5.56
N GLY A 173 -29.85 4.02 -6.10
CA GLY A 173 -29.04 3.37 -7.11
C GLY A 173 -28.27 2.17 -6.55
N SER A 174 -28.00 1.22 -7.42
CA SER A 174 -27.14 0.07 -7.14
C SER A 174 -25.65 0.42 -7.28
N MET A 175 -24.76 -0.48 -6.87
CA MET A 175 -23.31 -0.35 -7.11
C MET A 175 -22.99 -0.30 -8.61
N GLU A 176 -23.76 -0.98 -9.44
CA GLU A 176 -23.68 -0.97 -10.90
C GLU A 176 -24.05 0.40 -11.47
N ASP A 177 -25.05 1.07 -10.91
CA ASP A 177 -25.45 2.41 -11.33
C ASP A 177 -24.38 3.43 -10.95
N TRP A 178 -23.91 3.40 -9.70
CA TRP A 178 -22.92 4.36 -9.22
C TRP A 178 -21.56 4.22 -9.89
N VAL A 179 -21.13 2.98 -10.23
CA VAL A 179 -19.83 2.79 -10.92
C VAL A 179 -19.82 3.44 -12.30
N GLN A 180 -20.92 3.38 -13.02
CA GLN A 180 -21.05 4.00 -14.35
C GLN A 180 -20.87 5.53 -14.31
N HIS A 181 -21.35 6.16 -13.24
CA HIS A 181 -21.25 7.61 -13.05
C HIS A 181 -19.91 8.02 -12.43
N ALA A 182 -19.43 7.29 -11.42
CA ALA A 182 -18.22 7.65 -10.68
C ALA A 182 -16.93 7.23 -11.39
N TYR A 183 -17.00 6.27 -12.33
CA TYR A 183 -15.87 5.72 -13.09
C TYR A 183 -16.11 5.82 -14.60
N ASP A 184 -16.71 6.92 -15.04
CA ASP A 184 -16.98 7.24 -16.44
C ASP A 184 -15.71 7.35 -17.32
N ASP A 185 -14.57 7.62 -16.68
CA ASP A 185 -13.22 7.67 -17.24
C ASP A 185 -12.50 6.32 -17.27
N VAL A 186 -13.17 5.24 -16.82
CA VAL A 186 -12.61 3.87 -16.78
C VAL A 186 -13.37 2.97 -17.78
N PRO A 187 -12.66 2.19 -18.61
CA PRO A 187 -13.33 1.28 -19.55
C PRO A 187 -14.29 0.34 -18.85
N PRO A 188 -15.52 0.10 -19.38
CA PRO A 188 -16.55 -0.71 -18.73
C PRO A 188 -16.10 -2.12 -18.34
N ARG A 189 -15.19 -2.74 -19.09
CA ARG A 189 -14.59 -4.04 -18.74
C ARG A 189 -13.87 -4.05 -17.39
N MET A 190 -13.48 -2.88 -16.88
CA MET A 190 -12.78 -2.72 -15.59
C MET A 190 -13.72 -2.37 -14.45
N TRP A 191 -15.00 -2.09 -14.72
CA TRP A 191 -15.96 -1.74 -13.66
C TRP A 191 -16.11 -2.81 -12.57
N PRO A 192 -16.07 -4.13 -12.84
CA PRO A 192 -16.12 -5.14 -11.78
C PRO A 192 -14.96 -5.01 -10.77
N VAL A 193 -13.78 -4.57 -11.22
CA VAL A 193 -12.65 -4.29 -10.34
C VAL A 193 -12.80 -2.94 -9.65
N ALA A 194 -13.29 -1.93 -10.37
CA ALA A 194 -13.53 -0.58 -9.85
C ALA A 194 -14.59 -0.59 -8.74
N GLN A 195 -15.62 -1.44 -8.81
CA GLN A 195 -16.67 -1.59 -7.80
C GLN A 195 -16.11 -1.95 -6.41
N ARG A 196 -15.00 -2.64 -6.32
CA ARG A 196 -14.33 -2.94 -5.04
C ARG A 196 -13.90 -1.64 -4.35
N SER A 197 -13.19 -0.77 -5.08
CA SER A 197 -12.79 0.53 -4.54
C SER A 197 -13.97 1.51 -4.40
N LEU A 198 -15.00 1.39 -5.26
CA LEU A 198 -16.25 2.12 -5.09
C LEU A 198 -16.88 1.79 -3.74
N LEU A 199 -16.99 0.49 -3.38
CA LEU A 199 -17.53 0.06 -2.09
C LEU A 199 -16.75 0.69 -0.93
N ALA A 200 -15.42 0.68 -0.99
CA ALA A 200 -14.58 1.30 0.04
C ALA A 200 -14.83 2.82 0.19
N HIS A 201 -15.07 3.54 -0.92
CA HIS A 201 -15.47 4.94 -0.87
C HIS A 201 -16.87 5.12 -0.28
N VAL A 202 -17.84 4.30 -0.68
CA VAL A 202 -19.22 4.35 -0.15
C VAL A 202 -19.23 4.11 1.35
N GLU A 203 -18.51 3.13 1.85
CA GLU A 203 -18.39 2.86 3.30
C GLU A 203 -17.80 4.06 4.04
N ARG A 204 -16.73 4.65 3.52
CA ARG A 204 -16.12 5.84 4.11
C ARG A 204 -17.07 7.04 4.11
N ILE A 205 -17.74 7.33 2.99
CA ILE A 205 -18.72 8.43 2.90
C ILE A 205 -19.83 8.24 3.94
N ARG A 206 -20.40 7.02 4.04
CA ARG A 206 -21.45 6.72 5.00
C ARG A 206 -21.01 6.86 6.45
N SER A 207 -19.78 6.46 6.77
CA SER A 207 -19.22 6.60 8.12
C SER A 207 -19.01 8.06 8.56
N GLN A 208 -18.91 8.99 7.62
CA GLN A 208 -18.73 10.42 7.89
C GLN A 208 -20.05 11.20 7.96
N GLN A 209 -21.19 10.58 7.62
CA GLN A 209 -22.48 11.24 7.74
C GLN A 209 -22.98 11.17 9.20
N PRO A 210 -23.30 12.32 9.83
CA PRO A 210 -23.87 12.32 11.17
C PRO A 210 -25.27 11.69 11.14
N GLY A 211 -25.45 10.56 11.80
CA GLY A 211 -26.77 9.94 11.98
C GLY A 211 -26.87 8.43 11.75
N ASN A 212 -25.78 7.72 11.51
CA ASN A 212 -25.77 6.26 11.38
C ASN A 212 -25.12 5.58 12.61
N ASN A 213 -25.71 5.79 13.80
CA ASN A 213 -25.49 4.95 14.99
C ASN A 213 -26.79 4.29 15.38
#